data_1e70a35cbedfd57d0d69675fefdb59e8
#
_entry.id   1e70a35cbedfd57d0d69675fefdb59e8
#
_cell.length_a   1.000
_cell.length_b   1.000
_cell.length_c   1.000
_cell.angle_alpha   90.00
_cell.angle_beta   90.00
_cell.angle_gamma   90.00
#
_symmetry.space_group_name_H-M   'P 1'
#
loop_
_entity.id
_entity.type
_entity.pdbx_description
1 polymer ?
#
loop_
_entity_poly.entity_id
_entity_poly.type
_entity_poly.pdbx_seq_one_letter_code
_entity_poly.pdbx_strand_id
1 'polypeptide(L)'
;MNIESIATKLLFKLPKPILSSLMRSMPKIKKENSEIPWHLKGNWAPVKEELTVKDLEINGEIPKELDGMYVRNGMNPVSGWSDHWFFGNGMLHGINIKDGKASYINKYVK
;
A
#
# COMPACT_ATOMS: atom_id res chain seq x y z
N MET A 1 -30.40 -6.83 7.21
CA MET A 1 -30.02 -6.74 5.79
C MET A 1 -29.70 -5.29 5.47
N ASN A 2 -28.51 -5.02 4.98
CA ASN A 2 -28.05 -3.65 4.74
C ASN A 2 -28.66 -3.12 3.43
N ILE A 3 -29.17 -1.88 3.41
CA ILE A 3 -29.74 -1.22 2.24
C ILE A 3 -28.75 -1.20 1.07
N GLU A 4 -27.47 -1.02 1.31
CA GLU A 4 -26.41 -1.08 0.29
C GLU A 4 -26.30 -2.44 -0.40
N SER A 5 -26.49 -3.55 0.34
CA SER A 5 -26.49 -4.90 -0.21
C SER A 5 -27.69 -5.14 -1.15
N ILE A 6 -28.86 -4.58 -0.83
CA ILE A 6 -30.06 -4.67 -1.67
C ILE A 6 -29.88 -3.84 -2.95
N ALA A 7 -29.37 -2.62 -2.83
CA ALA A 7 -29.10 -1.74 -3.97
C ALA A 7 -28.08 -2.37 -4.93
N THR A 8 -27.02 -2.98 -4.43
CA THR A 8 -26.01 -3.70 -5.22
C THR A 8 -26.63 -4.87 -5.99
N LYS A 9 -27.46 -5.68 -5.32
CA LYS A 9 -28.14 -6.83 -5.96
C LYS A 9 -29.11 -6.39 -7.05
N LEU A 10 -29.81 -5.28 -6.89
CA LEU A 10 -30.73 -4.74 -7.90
C LEU A 10 -29.98 -4.18 -9.10
N LEU A 11 -28.84 -3.49 -8.89
CA LEU A 11 -28.00 -2.94 -9.95
C LEU A 11 -27.39 -4.02 -10.85
N PHE A 12 -27.01 -5.18 -10.31
CA PHE A 12 -26.47 -6.30 -11.08
C PHE A 12 -27.50 -6.98 -12.00
N LYS A 13 -28.78 -6.74 -11.83
CA LYS A 13 -29.84 -7.26 -12.70
C LYS A 13 -30.09 -6.37 -13.93
N LEU A 14 -29.50 -5.19 -14.02
CA LEU A 14 -29.66 -4.27 -15.14
C LEU A 14 -28.73 -4.65 -16.31
N PRO A 15 -29.15 -4.40 -17.57
CA PRO A 15 -28.27 -4.56 -18.73
C PRO A 15 -27.01 -3.71 -18.58
N LYS A 16 -25.86 -4.26 -19.04
CA LYS A 16 -24.55 -3.58 -18.92
C LYS A 16 -24.52 -2.12 -19.40
N PRO A 17 -25.14 -1.73 -20.54
CA PRO A 17 -25.12 -0.34 -20.99
C PRO A 17 -25.88 0.61 -20.05
N ILE A 18 -26.97 0.14 -19.46
CA ILE A 18 -27.76 0.92 -18.48
C ILE A 18 -26.98 1.03 -17.16
N LEU A 19 -26.37 -0.07 -16.72
CA LEU A 19 -25.55 -0.10 -15.52
C LEU A 19 -24.36 0.88 -15.62
N SER A 20 -23.63 0.89 -16.75
CA SER A 20 -22.51 1.79 -16.96
C SER A 20 -22.93 3.26 -17.02
N SER A 21 -24.08 3.56 -17.61
CA SER A 21 -24.65 4.92 -17.65
C SER A 21 -25.03 5.39 -16.25
N LEU A 22 -25.71 4.55 -15.45
CA LEU A 22 -26.06 4.84 -14.07
C LEU A 22 -24.82 5.05 -13.18
N MET A 23 -23.80 4.22 -13.34
CA MET A 23 -22.54 4.36 -12.59
C MET A 23 -21.79 5.65 -12.93
N ARG A 24 -21.91 6.16 -14.18
CA ARG A 24 -21.35 7.46 -14.58
C ARG A 24 -22.14 8.64 -14.00
N SER A 25 -23.46 8.49 -13.87
CA SER A 25 -24.33 9.54 -13.35
C SER A 25 -24.39 9.57 -11.81
N MET A 26 -23.92 8.50 -11.14
CA MET A 26 -23.80 8.53 -9.69
C MET A 26 -22.82 9.63 -9.27
N PRO A 27 -23.24 10.52 -8.35
CA PRO A 27 -22.30 11.47 -7.81
C PRO A 27 -21.12 10.69 -7.22
N LYS A 28 -19.92 10.98 -7.70
CA LYS A 28 -18.70 10.48 -7.04
C LYS A 28 -18.80 10.96 -5.61
N ILE A 29 -19.01 10.04 -4.67
CA ILE A 29 -19.00 10.36 -3.26
C ILE A 29 -17.62 10.97 -3.02
N LYS A 30 -17.58 12.30 -2.93
CA LYS A 30 -16.38 12.98 -2.47
C LYS A 30 -16.18 12.49 -1.05
N LYS A 31 -15.15 11.70 -0.85
CA LYS A 31 -14.67 11.29 0.49
C LYS A 31 -14.07 12.50 1.22
N GLU A 32 -14.77 13.62 1.19
CA GLU A 32 -14.27 14.91 1.72
C GLU A 32 -14.12 14.94 3.24
N ASN A 33 -14.64 13.93 3.94
CA ASN A 33 -14.56 13.82 5.40
C ASN A 33 -14.22 12.39 5.89
N SER A 34 -13.69 11.52 5.04
CA SER A 34 -13.24 10.21 5.52
C SER A 34 -11.92 10.38 6.27
N GLU A 35 -11.95 10.13 7.56
CA GLU A 35 -10.75 9.99 8.36
C GLU A 35 -9.78 8.99 7.68
N ILE A 36 -8.49 9.35 7.62
CA ILE A 36 -7.48 8.47 7.04
C ILE A 36 -7.46 7.15 7.82
N PRO A 37 -7.67 6.00 7.15
CA PRO A 37 -7.66 4.71 7.82
C PRO A 37 -6.34 4.45 8.54
N TRP A 38 -6.38 3.68 9.61
CA TRP A 38 -5.20 3.36 10.42
C TRP A 38 -4.04 2.76 9.60
N HIS A 39 -4.36 1.98 8.57
CA HIS A 39 -3.37 1.32 7.70
C HIS A 39 -2.72 2.25 6.67
N LEU A 40 -3.07 3.53 6.67
CA LEU A 40 -2.49 4.56 5.78
C LEU A 40 -1.88 5.73 6.55
N LYS A 41 -1.77 5.64 7.88
CA LYS A 41 -1.21 6.69 8.72
C LYS A 41 -0.10 6.21 9.65
N GLY A 42 0.69 7.15 10.16
CA GLY A 42 1.82 6.85 11.06
C GLY A 42 2.86 5.96 10.36
N ASN A 43 3.31 4.94 11.05
CA ASN A 43 4.28 3.97 10.52
C ASN A 43 3.76 3.13 9.34
N TRP A 44 2.45 3.17 9.09
CA TRP A 44 1.78 2.47 7.98
C TRP A 44 1.54 3.36 6.77
N ALA A 45 1.88 4.65 6.88
CA ALA A 45 1.70 5.58 5.78
C ALA A 45 2.46 5.13 4.52
N PRO A 46 1.85 5.25 3.32
CA PRO A 46 2.51 4.87 2.08
C PRO A 46 3.82 5.63 1.87
N VAL A 47 4.84 4.90 1.47
CA VAL A 47 6.14 5.46 1.06
C VAL A 47 6.03 5.93 -0.38
N LYS A 48 6.37 7.18 -0.65
CA LYS A 48 6.19 7.79 -1.98
C LYS A 48 7.41 7.64 -2.89
N GLU A 49 8.58 7.42 -2.30
CA GLU A 49 9.85 7.45 -3.03
C GLU A 49 10.57 6.10 -2.99
N GLU A 50 11.16 5.74 -4.12
CA GLU A 50 12.14 4.66 -4.17
C GLU A 50 13.49 5.20 -3.72
N LEU A 51 14.06 4.61 -2.67
CA LEU A 51 15.30 5.05 -2.05
C LEU A 51 16.38 3.97 -2.16
N THR A 52 17.61 4.43 -2.27
CA THR A 52 18.81 3.59 -2.10
C THR A 52 19.74 4.32 -1.15
N VAL A 53 19.96 3.75 0.02
CA VAL A 53 20.87 4.29 1.05
C VAL A 53 22.02 3.32 1.25
N LYS A 54 23.22 3.72 0.85
CA LYS A 54 24.40 2.83 0.87
C LYS A 54 24.95 2.58 2.28
N ASP A 55 24.90 3.59 3.15
CA ASP A 55 25.37 3.50 4.52
C ASP A 55 24.27 3.95 5.47
N LEU A 56 23.70 3.00 6.20
CA LEU A 56 22.79 3.29 7.30
C LEU A 56 23.56 3.62 8.57
N GLU A 57 23.07 4.60 9.31
CA GLU A 57 23.56 4.84 10.67
C GLU A 57 23.19 3.64 11.55
N ILE A 58 24.19 3.10 12.25
CA ILE A 58 24.00 1.95 13.12
C ILE A 58 24.15 2.41 14.56
N ASN A 59 23.12 2.17 15.35
CA ASN A 59 23.16 2.39 16.78
C ASN A 59 23.46 1.06 17.48
N GLY A 60 24.66 0.92 17.98
CA GLY A 60 25.18 -0.34 18.51
C GLY A 60 26.16 -1.03 17.56
N GLU A 61 26.24 -2.35 17.63
CA GLU A 61 27.15 -3.16 16.83
C GLU A 61 26.40 -4.32 16.16
N ILE A 62 26.59 -4.49 14.84
CA ILE A 62 26.08 -5.64 14.12
C ILE A 62 27.10 -6.78 14.20
N PRO A 63 26.70 -7.99 14.65
CA PRO A 63 27.59 -9.14 14.63
C PRO A 63 28.15 -9.43 13.23
N LYS A 64 29.44 -9.71 13.12
CA LYS A 64 30.10 -9.98 11.82
C LYS A 64 29.64 -11.25 11.15
N GLU A 65 29.02 -12.17 11.90
CA GLU A 65 28.45 -13.42 11.40
C GLU A 65 27.17 -13.18 10.60
N LEU A 66 26.52 -12.02 10.77
CA LEU A 66 25.37 -11.64 9.96
C LEU A 66 25.86 -11.13 8.61
N ASP A 67 25.61 -11.92 7.58
CA ASP A 67 25.90 -11.61 6.18
C ASP A 67 24.72 -12.06 5.31
N GLY A 68 24.10 -11.12 4.64
CA GLY A 68 22.97 -11.42 3.77
C GLY A 68 22.03 -10.26 3.61
N MET A 69 20.88 -10.55 3.00
CA MET A 69 19.84 -9.56 2.74
C MET A 69 18.52 -10.00 3.37
N TYR A 70 17.94 -9.13 4.17
CA TYR A 70 16.55 -9.24 4.60
C TYR A 70 15.67 -8.49 3.63
N VAL A 71 14.65 -9.15 3.08
CA VAL A 71 13.70 -8.54 2.14
C VAL A 71 12.27 -8.75 2.63
N ARG A 72 11.51 -7.68 2.64
CA ARG A 72 10.09 -7.71 2.96
C ARG A 72 9.29 -7.13 1.80
N ASN A 73 8.22 -7.82 1.40
CA ASN A 73 7.19 -7.26 0.53
C ASN A 73 6.02 -6.74 1.38
N GLY A 74 5.58 -5.55 1.09
CA GLY A 74 4.44 -4.94 1.77
C GLY A 74 3.53 -4.19 0.80
N MET A 75 2.28 -4.02 1.20
CA MET A 75 1.33 -3.19 0.50
C MET A 75 1.75 -1.71 0.61
N ASN A 76 1.84 -1.04 -0.53
CA ASN A 76 2.17 0.37 -0.60
C ASN A 76 1.48 1.01 -1.80
N PRO A 77 0.25 1.54 -1.63
CA PRO A 77 -0.52 2.04 -2.76
C PRO A 77 0.15 3.27 -3.39
N VAL A 78 0.44 3.19 -4.69
CA VAL A 78 1.02 4.29 -5.47
C VAL A 78 0.14 5.54 -5.43
N SER A 79 -1.18 5.36 -5.44
CA SER A 79 -2.15 6.44 -5.31
C SER A 79 -2.16 7.12 -3.94
N GLY A 80 -1.52 6.53 -2.94
CA GLY A 80 -1.57 6.95 -1.55
C GLY A 80 -2.83 6.53 -0.81
N TRP A 81 -3.72 5.80 -1.47
CA TRP A 81 -4.98 5.35 -0.88
C TRP A 81 -5.27 3.88 -1.18
N SER A 82 -5.86 3.20 -0.21
CA SER A 82 -6.42 1.86 -0.33
C SER A 82 -7.58 1.69 0.64
N ASP A 83 -8.64 1.04 0.20
CA ASP A 83 -9.81 0.76 1.04
C ASP A 83 -9.57 -0.41 2.01
N HIS A 84 -8.53 -1.19 1.78
CA HIS A 84 -8.21 -2.36 2.60
C HIS A 84 -6.70 -2.53 2.75
N TRP A 85 -6.28 -2.98 3.93
CA TRP A 85 -4.86 -3.14 4.28
C TRP A 85 -4.08 -4.08 3.34
N PHE A 86 -4.73 -5.09 2.79
CA PHE A 86 -4.09 -6.04 1.87
C PHE A 86 -4.16 -5.63 0.39
N PHE A 87 -4.83 -4.53 0.06
CA PHE A 87 -4.97 -4.08 -1.32
C PHE A 87 -4.07 -2.89 -1.60
N GLY A 88 -3.15 -3.06 -2.51
CA GLY A 88 -2.24 -2.02 -2.96
C GLY A 88 -1.11 -2.59 -3.79
N ASN A 89 -0.32 -1.70 -4.36
CA ASN A 89 0.89 -2.08 -5.07
C ASN A 89 1.88 -2.71 -4.09
N GLY A 90 2.59 -3.73 -4.53
CA GLY A 90 3.69 -4.31 -3.76
C GLY A 90 4.90 -3.38 -3.77
N MET A 91 5.53 -3.21 -2.62
CA MET A 91 6.83 -2.57 -2.50
C MET A 91 7.77 -3.47 -1.72
N LEU A 92 8.91 -3.76 -2.31
CA LEU A 92 10.00 -4.49 -1.66
C LEU A 92 10.86 -3.53 -0.85
N HIS A 93 11.14 -3.91 0.37
CA HIS A 93 12.10 -3.24 1.25
C HIS A 93 13.23 -4.22 1.57
N GLY A 94 14.46 -3.86 1.25
CA GLY A 94 15.63 -4.69 1.48
C GLY A 94 16.65 -4.02 2.38
N ILE A 95 17.18 -4.78 3.32
CA ILE A 95 18.34 -4.38 4.12
C ILE A 95 19.45 -5.40 3.85
N ASN A 96 20.54 -4.93 3.26
CA ASN A 96 21.74 -5.75 3.08
C ASN A 96 22.70 -5.51 4.23
N ILE A 97 23.13 -6.60 4.86
CA ILE A 97 24.07 -6.59 5.99
C ILE A 97 25.33 -7.31 5.58
N LYS A 98 26.47 -6.65 5.72
CA LYS A 98 27.79 -7.22 5.45
C LYS A 98 28.88 -6.48 6.22
N ASP A 99 29.80 -7.25 6.81
CA ASP A 99 30.96 -6.71 7.54
C ASP A 99 30.61 -5.67 8.61
N GLY A 100 29.49 -5.87 9.32
CA GLY A 100 29.03 -4.96 10.36
C GLY A 100 28.42 -3.67 9.83
N LYS A 101 28.15 -3.59 8.52
CA LYS A 101 27.53 -2.44 7.86
C LYS A 101 26.16 -2.82 7.29
N ALA A 102 25.30 -1.83 7.12
CA ALA A 102 23.98 -2.02 6.54
C ALA A 102 23.67 -0.99 5.47
N SER A 103 22.97 -1.43 4.43
CA SER A 103 22.42 -0.59 3.39
C SER A 103 20.93 -0.89 3.19
N TYR A 104 20.19 0.05 2.65
CA TYR A 104 18.75 -0.06 2.44
C TYR A 104 18.37 0.27 1.01
N ILE A 105 17.41 -0.47 0.49
CA ILE A 105 16.78 -0.21 -0.80
C ILE A 105 15.29 -0.51 -0.74
N ASN A 106 14.48 0.31 -1.37
CA ASN A 106 13.09 -0.03 -1.63
C ASN A 106 12.75 0.14 -3.11
N LYS A 107 11.89 -0.74 -3.62
CA LYS A 107 11.44 -0.75 -5.01
C LYS A 107 10.00 -1.23 -5.12
N TYR A 108 9.23 -0.59 -6.00
CA TYR A 108 7.93 -1.13 -6.39
C TYR A 108 8.08 -2.43 -7.19
N VAL A 109 7.19 -3.35 -6.93
CA VAL A 109 7.03 -4.54 -7.77
C VAL A 109 6.36 -4.12 -9.07
N LYS A 110 7.01 -4.40 -10.19
CA LYS A 110 6.51 -4.11 -11.55
C LYS A 110 5.92 -5.36 -12.18
#